data_cd65ea2892ac709f35ebea86925814d0
#
_entry.id   cd65ea2892ac709f35ebea86925814d0
#
_cell.length_a   1.000
_cell.length_b   1.000
_cell.length_c   1.000
_cell.angle_alpha   90.00
_cell.angle_beta   90.00
_cell.angle_gamma   90.00
#
_symmetry.space_group_name_H-M   'P 1'
#
loop_
_entity.id
_entity.type
_entity.pdbx_description
1 polymer ?
#
loop_
_entity_poly.entity_id
_entity_poly.type
_entity_poly.pdbx_seq_one_letter_code
_entity_poly.pdbx_strand_id
1 'polypeptide(L)'
;SAASDVYKRQKPIEDIGIVVLDNKQVTITSGVLEALLENKCSVITCDSKSMPVGLMLPLYGNTTQNERFRRQLDVSLPLKKQLWQQTIQAKINNQASVLKDCMDEEIKCMRVWAANVRSGDPDNLEARAAAYYWKSLFINVNGFTRQREGIPPNNLLNYGYAILRAVVARGLVISGLLPTLGIHHHNRYNAYCLADDIMEPYRPYVDELVFNLTQEYGKNVKLTKEVKVRLLTIPTLEVIIGGKRSPLMVAVGQTTASLYKCFNGELRRITYPDR
;
A
#
# COMPACT_ATOMS: atom_id res chain seq x y z
N SER A 1 38.73 -12.91 -26.23
CA SER A 1 37.46 -13.19 -25.55
C SER A 1 37.22 -12.08 -24.54
N ALA A 2 36.31 -11.16 -24.87
CA ALA A 2 35.84 -10.14 -23.96
C ALA A 2 35.06 -10.85 -22.85
N ALA A 3 35.67 -11.01 -21.68
CA ALA A 3 34.91 -11.38 -20.48
C ALA A 3 33.93 -10.26 -20.21
N SER A 4 32.63 -10.56 -20.30
CA SER A 4 31.59 -9.65 -19.87
C SER A 4 31.80 -9.35 -18.39
N ASP A 5 32.13 -8.12 -18.08
CA ASP A 5 32.16 -7.60 -16.71
C ASP A 5 30.72 -7.68 -16.14
N VAL A 6 30.40 -8.82 -15.58
CA VAL A 6 29.14 -9.02 -14.82
C VAL A 6 29.33 -8.25 -13.52
N TYR A 7 28.79 -7.04 -13.46
CA TYR A 7 28.74 -6.26 -12.22
C TYR A 7 27.90 -7.03 -11.19
N LYS A 8 28.58 -7.83 -10.37
CA LYS A 8 27.97 -8.51 -9.22
C LYS A 8 27.66 -7.48 -8.15
N ARG A 9 26.44 -6.98 -8.13
CA ARG A 9 25.94 -6.21 -6.99
C ARG A 9 25.45 -7.21 -5.94
N GLN A 10 26.07 -7.19 -4.77
CA GLN A 10 25.65 -7.97 -3.62
C GLN A 10 24.86 -7.09 -2.67
N LYS A 11 23.75 -7.61 -2.15
CA LYS A 11 22.94 -7.02 -1.08
C LYS A 11 22.73 -8.09 -0.01
N PRO A 12 22.96 -7.78 1.29
CA PRO A 12 22.58 -8.66 2.37
C PRO A 12 21.08 -8.99 2.27
N ILE A 13 20.73 -10.26 2.45
CA ILE A 13 19.34 -10.71 2.27
C ILE A 13 18.42 -10.15 3.35
N GLU A 14 18.97 -9.86 4.52
CA GLU A 14 18.30 -9.25 5.68
C GLU A 14 17.79 -7.82 5.38
N ASP A 15 18.48 -7.13 4.46
CA ASP A 15 18.12 -5.77 4.06
C ASP A 15 17.03 -5.73 2.98
N ILE A 16 16.63 -6.90 2.46
CA ILE A 16 15.68 -7.01 1.36
C ILE A 16 14.27 -7.24 1.93
N GLY A 17 13.39 -6.25 1.78
CA GLY A 17 11.98 -6.41 2.16
C GLY A 17 11.10 -6.95 1.04
N ILE A 18 11.38 -6.57 -0.21
CA ILE A 18 10.59 -6.95 -1.39
C ILE A 18 11.52 -7.17 -2.57
N VAL A 19 11.26 -8.23 -3.35
CA VAL A 19 11.88 -8.49 -4.65
C VAL A 19 10.80 -8.44 -5.73
N VAL A 20 11.08 -7.71 -6.82
CA VAL A 20 10.18 -7.65 -7.98
C VAL A 20 10.86 -8.30 -9.18
N LEU A 21 10.26 -9.38 -9.68
CA LEU A 21 10.70 -10.12 -10.85
C LEU A 21 9.93 -9.61 -12.07
N ASP A 22 10.50 -8.63 -12.78
CA ASP A 22 9.86 -7.96 -13.93
C ASP A 22 10.49 -8.33 -15.28
N ASN A 23 11.41 -9.28 -15.33
CA ASN A 23 11.98 -9.75 -16.59
C ASN A 23 11.74 -11.27 -16.74
N LYS A 24 11.19 -11.68 -17.88
CA LYS A 24 10.87 -13.08 -18.17
C LYS A 24 12.11 -13.99 -18.27
N GLN A 25 13.30 -13.41 -18.46
CA GLN A 25 14.56 -14.17 -18.58
C GLN A 25 15.27 -14.33 -17.23
N VAL A 26 14.71 -13.79 -16.13
CA VAL A 26 15.30 -13.97 -14.79
C VAL A 26 15.15 -15.42 -14.38
N THR A 27 16.28 -16.03 -14.03
CA THR A 27 16.34 -17.34 -13.37
C THR A 27 16.64 -17.13 -11.89
N ILE A 28 15.87 -17.75 -11.04
CA ILE A 28 16.06 -17.73 -9.59
C ILE A 28 16.08 -19.17 -9.07
N THR A 29 16.99 -19.47 -8.16
CA THR A 29 17.05 -20.81 -7.56
C THR A 29 16.08 -20.94 -6.39
N SER A 30 15.62 -22.16 -6.09
CA SER A 30 14.77 -22.43 -4.92
C SER A 30 15.45 -22.02 -3.60
N GLY A 31 16.78 -22.20 -3.47
CA GLY A 31 17.51 -21.77 -2.29
C GLY A 31 17.50 -20.25 -2.06
N VAL A 32 17.53 -19.46 -3.13
CA VAL A 32 17.36 -18.00 -3.01
C VAL A 32 15.93 -17.64 -2.60
N LEU A 33 14.90 -18.30 -3.15
CA LEU A 33 13.52 -18.09 -2.74
C LEU A 33 13.29 -18.48 -1.28
N GLU A 34 13.84 -19.63 -0.85
CA GLU A 34 13.82 -20.08 0.55
C GLU A 34 14.42 -19.01 1.48
N ALA A 35 15.66 -18.58 1.23
CA ALA A 35 16.34 -17.59 2.04
C ALA A 35 15.60 -16.24 2.08
N LEU A 36 15.00 -15.78 0.97
CA LEU A 36 14.16 -14.57 0.94
C LEU A 36 12.95 -14.70 1.86
N LEU A 37 12.21 -15.83 1.77
CA LEU A 37 11.01 -16.06 2.54
C LEU A 37 11.29 -16.25 4.03
N GLU A 38 12.37 -16.95 4.40
CA GLU A 38 12.82 -17.09 5.79
C GLU A 38 13.16 -15.73 6.41
N ASN A 39 13.76 -14.81 5.63
CA ASN A 39 13.99 -13.43 6.02
C ASN A 39 12.76 -12.52 5.86
N LYS A 40 11.57 -13.12 5.71
CA LYS A 40 10.28 -12.41 5.64
C LYS A 40 10.23 -11.40 4.49
N CYS A 41 10.97 -11.64 3.43
CA CYS A 41 10.88 -10.90 2.19
C CYS A 41 9.66 -11.37 1.39
N SER A 42 8.96 -10.47 0.71
CA SER A 42 7.94 -10.82 -0.28
C SER A 42 8.51 -10.79 -1.69
N VAL A 43 8.03 -11.70 -2.55
CA VAL A 43 8.46 -11.76 -3.96
C VAL A 43 7.26 -11.50 -4.85
N ILE A 44 7.36 -10.49 -5.72
CA ILE A 44 6.36 -10.12 -6.71
C ILE A 44 6.80 -10.63 -8.07
N THR A 45 5.89 -11.26 -8.81
CA THR A 45 6.09 -11.58 -10.24
C THR A 45 5.21 -10.71 -11.11
N CYS A 46 5.71 -10.32 -12.28
CA CYS A 46 5.01 -9.45 -13.21
C CYS A 46 4.63 -10.17 -14.52
N ASP A 47 3.58 -9.68 -15.15
CA ASP A 47 3.13 -10.15 -16.48
C ASP A 47 3.98 -9.54 -17.61
N SER A 48 3.55 -9.78 -18.87
CA SER A 48 4.22 -9.26 -20.07
C SER A 48 4.14 -7.74 -20.23
N LYS A 49 3.24 -7.09 -19.49
CA LYS A 49 3.08 -5.64 -19.44
C LYS A 49 3.77 -5.05 -18.22
N SER A 50 4.59 -5.84 -17.52
CA SER A 50 5.28 -5.46 -16.26
C SER A 50 4.32 -5.14 -15.13
N MET A 51 3.06 -5.61 -15.18
CA MET A 51 2.11 -5.44 -14.09
C MET A 51 2.22 -6.59 -13.10
N PRO A 52 2.27 -6.30 -11.79
CA PRO A 52 2.29 -7.33 -10.75
C PRO A 52 1.08 -8.26 -10.84
N VAL A 53 1.32 -9.56 -10.96
CA VAL A 53 0.29 -10.63 -11.10
C VAL A 53 0.40 -11.71 -10.06
N GLY A 54 1.56 -11.87 -9.43
CA GLY A 54 1.80 -12.87 -8.38
C GLY A 54 2.51 -12.26 -7.18
N LEU A 55 2.17 -12.76 -6.00
CA LEU A 55 2.79 -12.38 -4.74
C LEU A 55 3.08 -13.63 -3.91
N MET A 56 4.35 -13.85 -3.60
CA MET A 56 4.80 -14.91 -2.70
C MET A 56 5.09 -14.29 -1.33
N LEU A 57 4.52 -14.87 -0.28
CA LEU A 57 4.63 -14.41 1.11
C LEU A 57 5.18 -15.56 1.98
N PRO A 58 5.85 -15.26 3.11
CA PRO A 58 6.26 -16.28 4.07
C PRO A 58 5.05 -17.11 4.56
N LEU A 59 5.23 -18.43 4.60
CA LEU A 59 4.21 -19.34 5.13
C LEU A 59 4.03 -19.16 6.64
N TYR A 60 5.14 -18.92 7.34
CA TYR A 60 5.19 -18.71 8.79
C TYR A 60 5.67 -17.28 9.10
N GLY A 61 4.72 -16.35 9.18
CA GLY A 61 5.02 -14.95 9.49
C GLY A 61 5.18 -14.68 10.99
N ASN A 62 4.48 -15.46 11.85
CA ASN A 62 4.39 -15.23 13.29
C ASN A 62 4.29 -16.54 14.08
N THR A 63 4.92 -16.61 15.24
CA THR A 63 4.95 -17.83 16.08
C THR A 63 3.60 -18.19 16.67
N THR A 64 2.72 -17.19 16.91
CA THR A 64 1.35 -17.38 17.44
C THR A 64 0.29 -17.27 16.34
N GLN A 65 0.65 -17.57 15.09
CA GLN A 65 -0.20 -17.33 13.92
C GLN A 65 -1.58 -17.97 14.01
N ASN A 66 -1.70 -19.22 14.51
CA ASN A 66 -2.99 -19.90 14.64
C ASN A 66 -3.93 -19.16 15.61
N GLU A 67 -3.43 -18.75 16.76
CA GLU A 67 -4.20 -17.96 17.73
C GLU A 67 -4.66 -16.64 17.14
N ARG A 68 -3.76 -15.93 16.42
CA ARG A 68 -4.05 -14.64 15.79
C ARG A 68 -5.09 -14.77 14.68
N PHE A 69 -5.07 -15.85 13.91
CA PHE A 69 -6.09 -16.13 12.90
C PHE A 69 -7.47 -16.33 13.55
N ARG A 70 -7.54 -17.08 14.65
CA ARG A 70 -8.81 -17.25 15.40
C ARG A 70 -9.33 -15.92 15.91
N ARG A 71 -8.47 -15.11 16.53
CA ARG A 71 -8.84 -13.76 16.98
C ARG A 71 -9.37 -12.89 15.84
N GLN A 72 -8.71 -12.92 14.68
CA GLN A 72 -9.17 -12.16 13.50
C GLN A 72 -10.55 -12.65 13.00
N LEU A 73 -10.82 -13.94 13.03
CA LEU A 73 -12.12 -14.51 12.63
C LEU A 73 -13.23 -14.05 13.58
N ASP A 74 -12.96 -14.04 14.87
CA ASP A 74 -13.93 -13.75 15.94
C ASP A 74 -14.21 -12.24 16.12
N VAL A 75 -13.55 -11.37 15.34
CA VAL A 75 -13.74 -9.91 15.44
C VAL A 75 -15.18 -9.53 15.11
N SER A 76 -15.84 -8.86 16.04
CA SER A 76 -17.23 -8.44 15.91
C SER A 76 -17.44 -7.41 14.81
N LEU A 77 -18.61 -7.43 14.17
CA LEU A 77 -18.96 -6.45 13.13
C LEU A 77 -18.91 -5.00 13.63
N PRO A 78 -19.38 -4.65 14.85
CA PRO A 78 -19.21 -3.29 15.36
C PRO A 78 -17.76 -2.83 15.43
N LEU A 79 -16.83 -3.70 15.87
CA LEU A 79 -15.41 -3.37 15.91
C LEU A 79 -14.85 -3.15 14.48
N LYS A 80 -15.18 -4.05 13.54
CA LYS A 80 -14.77 -3.87 12.14
C LYS A 80 -15.22 -2.52 11.58
N LYS A 81 -16.48 -2.11 11.83
CA LYS A 81 -17.00 -0.81 11.41
C LYS A 81 -16.29 0.38 12.06
N GLN A 82 -15.90 0.28 13.33
CA GLN A 82 -15.13 1.31 14.03
C GLN A 82 -13.71 1.44 13.47
N LEU A 83 -13.07 0.31 13.19
CA LEU A 83 -11.73 0.31 12.59
C LEU A 83 -11.76 0.86 11.15
N TRP A 84 -12.80 0.53 10.38
CA TRP A 84 -13.01 1.11 9.05
C TRP A 84 -13.19 2.63 9.10
N GLN A 85 -13.98 3.14 10.05
CA GLN A 85 -14.10 4.58 10.29
C GLN A 85 -12.72 5.25 10.43
N GLN A 86 -11.85 4.69 11.28
CA GLN A 86 -10.50 5.22 11.51
C GLN A 86 -9.65 5.17 10.23
N THR A 87 -9.76 4.08 9.46
CA THR A 87 -9.08 3.92 8.18
C THR A 87 -9.46 5.04 7.21
N ILE A 88 -10.75 5.32 7.07
CA ILE A 88 -11.23 6.35 6.15
C ILE A 88 -10.91 7.75 6.64
N GLN A 89 -11.00 8.02 7.94
CA GLN A 89 -10.56 9.29 8.51
C GLN A 89 -9.09 9.57 8.20
N ALA A 90 -8.20 8.59 8.41
CA ALA A 90 -6.79 8.71 8.10
C ALA A 90 -6.53 8.90 6.60
N LYS A 91 -7.21 8.12 5.73
CA LYS A 91 -7.14 8.27 4.27
C LYS A 91 -7.48 9.69 3.83
N ILE A 92 -8.66 10.20 4.22
CA ILE A 92 -9.14 11.52 3.80
C ILE A 92 -8.19 12.62 4.31
N ASN A 93 -7.68 12.49 5.53
CA ASN A 93 -6.72 13.44 6.08
C ASN A 93 -5.41 13.45 5.28
N ASN A 94 -4.87 12.28 4.94
CA ASN A 94 -3.65 12.18 4.13
C ASN A 94 -3.87 12.70 2.70
N GLN A 95 -5.05 12.43 2.09
CA GLN A 95 -5.43 13.02 0.81
C GLN A 95 -5.49 14.56 0.86
N ALA A 96 -6.08 15.13 1.92
CA ALA A 96 -6.11 16.58 2.10
C ALA A 96 -4.71 17.18 2.21
N SER A 97 -3.79 16.49 2.92
CA SER A 97 -2.40 16.94 3.03
C SER A 97 -1.67 16.90 1.69
N VAL A 98 -1.87 15.83 0.89
CA VAL A 98 -1.29 15.75 -0.47
C VAL A 98 -1.78 16.88 -1.36
N LEU A 99 -3.08 17.19 -1.34
CA LEU A 99 -3.60 18.33 -2.12
C LEU A 99 -3.00 19.66 -1.67
N LYS A 100 -2.85 19.85 -0.36
CA LYS A 100 -2.19 21.05 0.18
C LYS A 100 -0.76 21.19 -0.35
N ASP A 101 0.02 20.11 -0.30
CA ASP A 101 1.44 20.15 -0.68
C ASP A 101 1.63 20.20 -2.21
N CYS A 102 0.77 19.54 -2.98
CA CYS A 102 0.88 19.48 -4.44
C CYS A 102 0.23 20.67 -5.17
N MET A 103 -0.80 21.27 -4.58
CA MET A 103 -1.65 22.27 -5.24
C MET A 103 -1.62 23.64 -4.52
N ASP A 104 -0.91 23.74 -3.39
CA ASP A 104 -0.89 24.93 -2.54
C ASP A 104 -2.30 25.40 -2.09
N GLU A 105 -3.24 24.45 -1.97
CA GLU A 105 -4.62 24.69 -1.54
C GLU A 105 -4.89 24.12 -0.15
N GLU A 106 -5.40 24.94 0.76
CA GLU A 106 -5.88 24.43 2.05
C GLU A 106 -7.29 23.86 1.90
N ILE A 107 -7.40 22.53 1.97
CA ILE A 107 -8.65 21.79 1.69
C ILE A 107 -9.46 21.60 2.99
N LYS A 108 -10.08 22.67 3.47
CA LYS A 108 -10.90 22.63 4.70
C LYS A 108 -12.06 21.64 4.61
N CYS A 109 -12.71 21.53 3.45
CA CYS A 109 -13.86 20.64 3.29
C CYS A 109 -13.50 19.16 3.51
N MET A 110 -12.33 18.71 3.06
CA MET A 110 -11.89 17.31 3.28
C MET A 110 -11.60 17.04 4.77
N ARG A 111 -11.03 18.00 5.49
CA ARG A 111 -10.83 17.87 6.95
C ARG A 111 -12.16 17.76 7.70
N VAL A 112 -13.17 18.53 7.28
CA VAL A 112 -14.54 18.42 7.83
C VAL A 112 -15.14 17.06 7.50
N TRP A 113 -15.00 16.55 6.27
CA TRP A 113 -15.50 15.22 5.92
C TRP A 113 -14.81 14.14 6.75
N ALA A 114 -13.48 14.18 6.89
CA ALA A 114 -12.74 13.22 7.72
C ALA A 114 -13.27 13.18 9.15
N ALA A 115 -13.48 14.37 9.77
CA ALA A 115 -13.98 14.47 11.14
C ALA A 115 -15.41 13.91 11.30
N ASN A 116 -16.24 13.95 10.24
CA ASN A 116 -17.64 13.51 10.26
C ASN A 116 -17.85 12.06 9.81
N VAL A 117 -16.80 11.32 9.42
CA VAL A 117 -16.92 9.89 9.10
C VAL A 117 -17.44 9.14 10.32
N ARG A 118 -18.61 8.50 10.18
CA ARG A 118 -19.21 7.66 11.23
C ARG A 118 -18.81 6.19 11.08
N SER A 119 -19.10 5.39 12.09
CA SER A 119 -18.78 3.97 12.11
C SER A 119 -19.33 3.23 10.87
N GLY A 120 -18.44 2.66 10.07
CA GLY A 120 -18.76 1.99 8.82
C GLY A 120 -19.02 2.90 7.61
N ASP A 121 -18.81 4.23 7.76
CA ASP A 121 -19.02 5.26 6.71
C ASP A 121 -20.37 5.20 5.99
N PRO A 122 -21.52 5.24 6.71
CA PRO A 122 -22.84 5.11 6.11
C PRO A 122 -23.19 6.29 5.17
N ASP A 123 -22.53 7.44 5.33
CA ASP A 123 -22.74 8.63 4.51
C ASP A 123 -21.85 8.65 3.26
N ASN A 124 -21.03 7.60 3.07
CA ASN A 124 -20.12 7.43 1.94
C ASN A 124 -19.21 8.64 1.72
N LEU A 125 -18.68 9.18 2.82
CA LEU A 125 -17.75 10.32 2.80
C LEU A 125 -16.42 9.96 2.13
N GLU A 126 -16.04 8.67 2.16
CA GLU A 126 -14.90 8.16 1.40
C GLU A 126 -15.04 8.46 -0.10
N ALA A 127 -16.16 8.06 -0.71
CA ALA A 127 -16.38 8.27 -2.14
C ALA A 127 -16.47 9.75 -2.49
N ARG A 128 -17.11 10.55 -1.62
CA ARG A 128 -17.17 12.01 -1.79
C ARG A 128 -15.79 12.65 -1.78
N ALA A 129 -14.96 12.28 -0.80
CA ALA A 129 -13.59 12.78 -0.69
C ALA A 129 -12.73 12.31 -1.88
N ALA A 130 -12.87 11.04 -2.31
CA ALA A 130 -12.15 10.50 -3.46
C ALA A 130 -12.51 11.23 -4.76
N ALA A 131 -13.80 11.52 -5.00
CA ALA A 131 -14.23 12.26 -6.19
C ALA A 131 -13.62 13.67 -6.25
N TYR A 132 -13.63 14.39 -5.12
CA TYR A 132 -13.01 15.70 -5.00
C TYR A 132 -11.49 15.62 -5.20
N TYR A 133 -10.84 14.69 -4.49
CA TYR A 133 -9.39 14.49 -4.52
C TYR A 133 -8.86 14.24 -5.92
N TRP A 134 -9.43 13.29 -6.65
CA TRP A 134 -8.96 12.94 -7.98
C TRP A 134 -9.18 14.05 -9.01
N LYS A 135 -10.30 14.77 -8.89
CA LYS A 135 -10.59 15.92 -9.74
C LYS A 135 -9.59 17.05 -9.51
N SER A 136 -9.15 17.27 -8.26
CA SER A 136 -8.20 18.31 -7.90
C SER A 136 -6.77 17.90 -8.26
N LEU A 137 -6.29 16.73 -7.82
CA LEU A 137 -4.90 16.30 -7.96
C LEU A 137 -4.44 16.24 -9.42
N PHE A 138 -5.27 15.76 -10.33
CA PHE A 138 -4.96 15.65 -11.76
C PHE A 138 -5.82 16.58 -12.62
N ILE A 139 -6.14 17.78 -12.11
CA ILE A 139 -6.96 18.79 -12.82
C ILE A 139 -6.40 19.13 -14.19
N ASN A 140 -5.08 19.08 -14.36
CA ASN A 140 -4.39 19.37 -15.61
C ASN A 140 -4.39 18.18 -16.61
N VAL A 141 -4.96 17.02 -16.26
CA VAL A 141 -5.07 15.85 -17.15
C VAL A 141 -6.51 15.74 -17.66
N ASN A 142 -6.75 16.18 -18.88
CA ASN A 142 -8.09 16.17 -19.47
C ASN A 142 -8.70 14.76 -19.48
N GLY A 143 -9.92 14.63 -18.94
CA GLY A 143 -10.65 13.37 -18.91
C GLY A 143 -10.10 12.36 -17.91
N PHE A 144 -9.23 12.76 -16.98
CA PHE A 144 -8.75 11.85 -15.95
C PHE A 144 -9.90 11.43 -15.03
N THR A 145 -10.05 10.14 -14.90
CA THR A 145 -10.85 9.47 -13.87
C THR A 145 -10.05 8.32 -13.29
N ARG A 146 -10.12 8.13 -11.98
CA ARG A 146 -9.41 7.02 -11.35
C ARG A 146 -10.11 5.70 -11.64
N GLN A 147 -9.53 4.89 -12.51
CA GLN A 147 -10.04 3.57 -12.90
C GLN A 147 -8.91 2.63 -13.34
N ARG A 148 -9.16 1.33 -13.29
CA ARG A 148 -8.13 0.31 -13.54
C ARG A 148 -7.53 0.41 -14.95
N GLU A 149 -8.34 0.63 -15.95
CA GLU A 149 -7.94 0.69 -17.37
C GLU A 149 -8.07 2.10 -17.95
N GLY A 150 -7.89 3.11 -17.09
CA GLY A 150 -7.95 4.52 -17.47
C GLY A 150 -6.69 5.02 -18.18
N ILE A 151 -6.82 6.23 -18.71
CA ILE A 151 -5.69 6.96 -19.28
C ILE A 151 -4.58 7.18 -18.25
N PRO A 152 -3.33 7.43 -18.68
CA PRO A 152 -2.27 7.85 -17.76
C PRO A 152 -2.70 9.05 -16.89
N PRO A 153 -2.27 9.11 -15.62
CA PRO A 153 -1.29 8.25 -14.96
C PRO A 153 -1.87 7.01 -14.25
N ASN A 154 -3.07 6.51 -14.61
CA ASN A 154 -3.66 5.31 -13.99
C ASN A 154 -2.72 4.09 -14.05
N ASN A 155 -1.93 3.94 -15.11
CA ASN A 155 -0.92 2.89 -15.23
C ASN A 155 0.12 2.95 -14.12
N LEU A 156 0.62 4.15 -13.75
CA LEU A 156 1.57 4.35 -12.66
C LEU A 156 0.92 4.11 -11.30
N LEU A 157 -0.28 4.63 -11.09
CA LEU A 157 -1.06 4.41 -9.87
C LEU A 157 -1.32 2.91 -9.64
N ASN A 158 -1.69 2.18 -10.68
CA ASN A 158 -1.93 0.75 -10.57
C ASN A 158 -0.66 -0.04 -10.21
N TYR A 159 0.46 0.30 -10.83
CA TYR A 159 1.76 -0.31 -10.52
C TYR A 159 2.19 0.02 -9.09
N GLY A 160 2.13 1.28 -8.70
CA GLY A 160 2.48 1.71 -7.35
C GLY A 160 1.59 1.09 -6.27
N TYR A 161 0.29 0.99 -6.51
CA TYR A 161 -0.63 0.34 -5.56
C TYR A 161 -0.41 -1.17 -5.46
N ALA A 162 0.04 -1.83 -6.53
CA ALA A 162 0.39 -3.24 -6.44
C ALA A 162 1.64 -3.47 -5.56
N ILE A 163 2.63 -2.57 -5.63
CA ILE A 163 3.78 -2.57 -4.72
C ILE A 163 3.33 -2.30 -3.28
N LEU A 164 2.53 -1.25 -3.07
CA LEU A 164 2.01 -0.92 -1.73
C LEU A 164 1.19 -2.07 -1.13
N ARG A 165 0.33 -2.73 -1.93
CA ARG A 165 -0.42 -3.91 -1.51
C ARG A 165 0.52 -5.03 -1.03
N ALA A 166 1.62 -5.29 -1.73
CA ALA A 166 2.60 -6.29 -1.33
C ALA A 166 3.30 -5.93 -0.01
N VAL A 167 3.63 -4.65 0.20
CA VAL A 167 4.18 -4.16 1.48
C VAL A 167 3.20 -4.42 2.61
N VAL A 168 1.92 -4.06 2.42
CA VAL A 168 0.89 -4.21 3.46
C VAL A 168 0.58 -5.70 3.70
N ALA A 169 0.43 -6.51 2.65
CA ALA A 169 0.21 -7.96 2.77
C ALA A 169 1.35 -8.64 3.54
N ARG A 170 2.60 -8.28 3.26
CA ARG A 170 3.78 -8.72 4.02
C ARG A 170 3.67 -8.32 5.49
N GLY A 171 3.36 -7.06 5.79
CA GLY A 171 3.18 -6.58 7.15
C GLY A 171 2.11 -7.34 7.92
N LEU A 172 0.97 -7.65 7.28
CA LEU A 172 -0.11 -8.45 7.85
C LEU A 172 0.35 -9.87 8.18
N VAL A 173 1.03 -10.55 7.25
CA VAL A 173 1.54 -11.92 7.46
C VAL A 173 2.55 -11.94 8.61
N ILE A 174 3.48 -10.99 8.67
CA ILE A 174 4.45 -10.86 9.78
C ILE A 174 3.74 -10.59 11.11
N SER A 175 2.64 -9.84 11.09
CA SER A 175 1.80 -9.61 12.28
C SER A 175 0.88 -10.79 12.60
N GLY A 176 0.95 -11.90 11.86
CA GLY A 176 0.13 -13.10 12.07
C GLY A 176 -1.32 -12.90 11.67
N LEU A 177 -1.60 -12.06 10.66
CA LEU A 177 -2.94 -11.80 10.15
C LEU A 177 -3.10 -12.33 8.72
N LEU A 178 -4.32 -12.76 8.38
CA LEU A 178 -4.69 -13.18 7.03
C LEU A 178 -4.98 -11.94 6.16
N PRO A 179 -4.24 -11.70 5.07
CA PRO A 179 -4.48 -10.54 4.20
C PRO A 179 -5.84 -10.55 3.51
N THR A 180 -6.50 -11.71 3.48
CA THR A 180 -7.76 -11.96 2.76
C THR A 180 -8.99 -11.44 3.50
N LEU A 181 -9.00 -11.52 4.84
CA LEU A 181 -10.20 -11.25 5.65
C LEU A 181 -10.32 -9.77 6.00
N GLY A 182 -10.96 -9.00 5.13
CA GLY A 182 -11.16 -7.57 5.28
C GLY A 182 -12.01 -7.16 6.50
N ILE A 183 -11.80 -5.93 6.96
CA ILE A 183 -12.66 -5.28 7.95
C ILE A 183 -13.87 -4.62 7.27
N HIS A 184 -13.75 -4.28 5.99
CA HIS A 184 -14.78 -3.66 5.17
C HIS A 184 -15.02 -4.38 3.84
N HIS A 185 -14.00 -4.56 2.99
CA HIS A 185 -14.14 -5.22 1.71
C HIS A 185 -14.32 -6.75 1.85
N HIS A 186 -15.29 -7.28 1.11
CA HIS A 186 -15.68 -8.71 1.16
C HIS A 186 -15.83 -9.34 -0.24
N ASN A 187 -15.15 -8.79 -1.25
CA ASN A 187 -15.25 -9.34 -2.60
C ASN A 187 -14.65 -10.76 -2.62
N ARG A 188 -15.47 -11.76 -2.96
CA ARG A 188 -15.08 -13.17 -3.00
C ARG A 188 -13.94 -13.51 -3.97
N TYR A 189 -13.70 -12.64 -4.94
CA TYR A 189 -12.62 -12.81 -5.93
C TYR A 189 -11.33 -12.08 -5.53
N ASN A 190 -11.34 -11.33 -4.44
CA ASN A 190 -10.17 -10.59 -3.98
C ASN A 190 -9.49 -11.32 -2.81
N ALA A 191 -8.32 -11.87 -3.09
CA ALA A 191 -7.52 -12.57 -2.08
C ALA A 191 -6.86 -11.62 -1.04
N TYR A 192 -6.96 -10.30 -1.22
CA TYR A 192 -6.24 -9.29 -0.44
C TYR A 192 -7.16 -8.23 0.18
N CYS A 193 -8.41 -8.57 0.53
CA CYS A 193 -9.37 -7.61 1.05
C CYS A 193 -8.84 -6.81 2.26
N LEU A 194 -8.19 -7.48 3.24
CA LEU A 194 -7.63 -6.77 4.39
C LEU A 194 -6.42 -5.92 4.02
N ALA A 195 -5.59 -6.40 3.10
CA ALA A 195 -4.47 -5.59 2.63
C ALA A 195 -4.97 -4.33 1.90
N ASP A 196 -6.04 -4.46 1.11
CA ASP A 196 -6.67 -3.31 0.43
C ASP A 196 -7.31 -2.34 1.43
N ASP A 197 -7.94 -2.85 2.51
CA ASP A 197 -8.49 -2.00 3.58
C ASP A 197 -7.39 -1.20 4.29
N ILE A 198 -6.32 -1.87 4.69
CA ILE A 198 -5.27 -1.27 5.52
C ILE A 198 -4.33 -0.37 4.71
N MET A 199 -4.22 -0.58 3.40
CA MET A 199 -3.40 0.30 2.56
C MET A 199 -4.03 1.66 2.26
N GLU A 200 -5.34 1.84 2.50
CA GLU A 200 -6.04 3.08 2.14
C GLU A 200 -5.38 4.37 2.66
N PRO A 201 -4.96 4.48 3.93
CA PRO A 201 -4.26 5.68 4.42
C PRO A 201 -2.86 5.90 3.83
N TYR A 202 -2.28 4.86 3.21
CA TYR A 202 -0.97 4.92 2.56
C TYR A 202 -1.03 5.26 1.07
N ARG A 203 -2.20 5.09 0.43
CA ARG A 203 -2.38 5.41 -1.00
C ARG A 203 -1.95 6.84 -1.35
N PRO A 204 -2.28 7.87 -0.55
CA PRO A 204 -1.90 9.25 -0.86
C PRO A 204 -0.39 9.47 -1.02
N TYR A 205 0.47 8.70 -0.35
CA TYR A 205 1.93 8.79 -0.55
C TYR A 205 2.37 8.28 -1.93
N VAL A 206 1.69 7.26 -2.44
CA VAL A 206 1.90 6.78 -3.82
C VAL A 206 1.35 7.79 -4.82
N ASP A 207 0.20 8.39 -4.52
CA ASP A 207 -0.45 9.37 -5.40
C ASP A 207 0.44 10.59 -5.61
N GLU A 208 1.06 11.09 -4.53
CA GLU A 208 2.02 12.18 -4.59
C GLU A 208 3.26 11.81 -5.41
N LEU A 209 3.82 10.62 -5.19
CA LEU A 209 4.97 10.16 -6.00
C LEU A 209 4.59 10.14 -7.49
N VAL A 210 3.40 9.63 -7.81
CA VAL A 210 2.89 9.59 -9.19
C VAL A 210 2.63 11.00 -9.72
N PHE A 211 2.06 11.90 -8.91
CA PHE A 211 1.89 13.30 -9.29
C PHE A 211 3.24 13.95 -9.66
N ASN A 212 4.26 13.78 -8.82
CA ASN A 212 5.60 14.31 -9.09
C ASN A 212 6.21 13.72 -10.37
N LEU A 213 6.01 12.42 -10.64
CA LEU A 213 6.43 11.80 -11.90
C LEU A 213 5.69 12.39 -13.11
N THR A 214 4.42 12.78 -12.98
CA THR A 214 3.71 13.46 -14.08
C THR A 214 4.20 14.88 -14.32
N GLN A 215 4.69 15.56 -13.30
CA GLN A 215 5.34 16.87 -13.47
C GLN A 215 6.70 16.74 -14.18
N GLU A 216 7.48 15.70 -13.86
CA GLU A 216 8.82 15.46 -14.39
C GLU A 216 8.79 14.91 -15.83
N TYR A 217 7.94 13.92 -16.13
CA TYR A 217 7.91 13.18 -17.40
C TYR A 217 6.71 13.50 -18.30
N GLY A 218 5.82 14.37 -17.84
CA GLY A 218 4.60 14.77 -18.57
C GLY A 218 3.38 13.87 -18.30
N LYS A 219 2.21 14.38 -18.72
CA LYS A 219 0.89 13.80 -18.38
C LYS A 219 0.66 12.39 -18.96
N ASN A 220 1.31 12.06 -20.09
CA ASN A 220 1.20 10.76 -20.78
C ASN A 220 2.34 9.81 -20.42
N VAL A 221 2.87 9.92 -19.22
CA VAL A 221 4.02 9.14 -18.74
C VAL A 221 3.79 7.64 -18.86
N LYS A 222 4.77 6.94 -19.45
CA LYS A 222 4.77 5.48 -19.61
C LYS A 222 5.55 4.82 -18.48
N LEU A 223 5.27 3.54 -18.22
CA LEU A 223 6.04 2.71 -17.29
C LEU A 223 7.39 2.31 -17.89
N THR A 224 8.29 3.27 -18.08
CA THR A 224 9.67 3.01 -18.50
C THR A 224 10.47 2.40 -17.34
N LYS A 225 11.69 1.93 -17.64
CA LYS A 225 12.59 1.39 -16.60
C LYS A 225 12.88 2.43 -15.51
N GLU A 226 13.13 3.66 -15.89
CA GLU A 226 13.44 4.78 -14.98
C GLU A 226 12.26 5.07 -14.07
N VAL A 227 11.05 5.17 -14.63
CA VAL A 227 9.81 5.40 -13.85
C VAL A 227 9.53 4.24 -12.89
N LYS A 228 9.74 2.99 -13.31
CA LYS A 228 9.61 1.82 -12.42
C LYS A 228 10.59 1.88 -11.26
N VAL A 229 11.86 2.23 -11.50
CA VAL A 229 12.86 2.39 -10.43
C VAL A 229 12.39 3.41 -9.40
N ARG A 230 11.79 4.53 -9.83
CA ARG A 230 11.21 5.53 -8.91
C ARG A 230 10.02 4.96 -8.14
N LEU A 231 9.11 4.21 -8.77
CA LEU A 231 7.99 3.57 -8.08
C LEU A 231 8.43 2.47 -7.12
N LEU A 232 9.54 1.79 -7.38
CA LEU A 232 10.13 0.81 -6.46
C LEU A 232 10.69 1.43 -5.18
N THR A 233 10.79 2.75 -5.06
CA THR A 233 11.14 3.44 -3.80
C THR A 233 9.98 3.50 -2.81
N ILE A 234 8.74 3.13 -3.18
CA ILE A 234 7.56 3.18 -2.31
C ILE A 234 7.80 2.58 -0.91
N PRO A 235 8.44 1.42 -0.73
CA PRO A 235 8.69 0.86 0.60
C PRO A 235 9.57 1.75 1.51
N THR A 236 10.38 2.61 0.91
CA THR A 236 11.33 3.50 1.60
C THR A 236 10.87 4.96 1.66
N LEU A 237 9.69 5.29 1.12
CA LEU A 237 9.13 6.63 1.27
C LEU A 237 9.06 7.02 2.74
N GLU A 238 9.44 8.25 3.05
CA GLU A 238 9.35 8.77 4.41
C GLU A 238 7.90 9.08 4.75
N VAL A 239 7.45 8.57 5.89
CA VAL A 239 6.13 8.85 6.46
C VAL A 239 6.27 9.21 7.94
N ILE A 240 5.32 9.95 8.48
CA ILE A 240 5.25 10.22 9.92
C ILE A 240 4.27 9.22 10.54
N ILE A 241 4.71 8.48 11.56
CA ILE A 241 3.85 7.57 12.31
C ILE A 241 4.19 7.66 13.81
N GLY A 242 3.17 7.84 14.64
CA GLY A 242 3.39 8.06 16.07
C GLY A 242 4.30 9.26 16.37
N GLY A 243 4.23 10.31 15.55
CA GLY A 243 5.06 11.52 15.65
C GLY A 243 6.53 11.36 15.25
N LYS A 244 6.91 10.23 14.63
CA LYS A 244 8.29 9.96 14.20
C LYS A 244 8.36 9.70 12.71
N ARG A 245 9.44 10.16 12.07
CA ARG A 245 9.74 9.81 10.67
C ARG A 245 10.18 8.35 10.57
N SER A 246 9.67 7.65 9.58
CA SER A 246 9.92 6.23 9.38
C SER A 246 9.80 5.86 7.90
N PRO A 247 10.55 4.89 7.39
CA PRO A 247 10.25 4.31 6.08
C PRO A 247 8.84 3.70 6.05
N LEU A 248 8.12 3.87 4.93
CA LEU A 248 6.73 3.40 4.78
C LEU A 248 6.58 1.91 5.16
N MET A 249 7.52 1.06 4.75
CA MET A 249 7.47 -0.38 5.07
C MET A 249 7.55 -0.64 6.58
N VAL A 250 8.33 0.15 7.32
CA VAL A 250 8.43 0.06 8.80
C VAL A 250 7.15 0.58 9.45
N ALA A 251 6.60 1.68 8.93
CA ALA A 251 5.33 2.23 9.40
C ALA A 251 4.17 1.25 9.20
N VAL A 252 4.12 0.56 8.06
CA VAL A 252 3.13 -0.51 7.80
C VAL A 252 3.25 -1.63 8.86
N GLY A 253 4.46 -2.00 9.27
CA GLY A 253 4.67 -2.96 10.36
C GLY A 253 4.05 -2.50 11.68
N GLN A 254 4.18 -1.22 12.03
CA GLN A 254 3.55 -0.64 13.21
C GLN A 254 2.01 -0.63 13.09
N THR A 255 1.49 -0.27 11.91
CA THR A 255 0.03 -0.29 11.64
C THR A 255 -0.54 -1.70 11.79
N THR A 256 0.07 -2.70 11.17
CA THR A 256 -0.43 -4.09 11.21
C THR A 256 -0.31 -4.71 12.59
N ALA A 257 0.73 -4.37 13.36
CA ALA A 257 0.88 -4.78 14.75
C ALA A 257 -0.20 -4.13 15.64
N SER A 258 -0.51 -2.84 15.44
CA SER A 258 -1.57 -2.15 16.18
C SER A 258 -2.96 -2.69 15.81
N LEU A 259 -3.19 -3.08 14.55
CA LEU A 259 -4.42 -3.72 14.10
C LEU A 259 -4.68 -5.02 14.85
N TYR A 260 -3.65 -5.90 14.99
CA TYR A 260 -3.78 -7.11 15.78
C TYR A 260 -4.16 -6.80 17.24
N LYS A 261 -3.50 -5.80 17.85
CA LYS A 261 -3.83 -5.36 19.22
C LYS A 261 -5.27 -4.87 19.34
N CYS A 262 -5.82 -4.22 18.31
CA CYS A 262 -7.24 -3.87 18.25
C CYS A 262 -8.13 -5.12 18.20
N PHE A 263 -7.78 -6.13 17.40
CA PHE A 263 -8.52 -7.39 17.34
C PHE A 263 -8.48 -8.17 18.67
N ASN A 264 -7.38 -8.04 19.41
CA ASN A 264 -7.19 -8.68 20.71
C ASN A 264 -7.76 -7.85 21.88
N GLY A 265 -8.33 -6.67 21.63
CA GLY A 265 -8.91 -5.81 22.65
C GLY A 265 -7.91 -5.00 23.48
N GLU A 266 -6.62 -5.05 23.14
CA GLU A 266 -5.55 -4.30 23.83
C GLU A 266 -5.53 -2.82 23.45
N LEU A 267 -5.92 -2.51 22.22
CA LEU A 267 -6.01 -1.15 21.71
C LEU A 267 -7.38 -0.86 21.12
N ARG A 268 -7.77 0.41 21.13
CA ARG A 268 -9.00 0.88 20.49
C ARG A 268 -8.77 1.59 19.16
N ARG A 269 -7.53 1.89 18.84
CA ARG A 269 -7.16 2.64 17.63
C ARG A 269 -6.01 1.97 16.89
N ILE A 270 -6.14 1.92 15.57
CA ILE A 270 -5.05 1.57 14.67
C ILE A 270 -4.10 2.77 14.59
N THR A 271 -2.80 2.50 14.63
CA THR A 271 -1.77 3.52 14.40
C THR A 271 -1.55 3.65 12.90
N TYR A 272 -2.06 4.71 12.30
CA TYR A 272 -1.86 5.03 10.89
C TYR A 272 -0.82 6.13 10.72
N PRO A 273 -0.22 6.28 9.52
CA PRO A 273 0.63 7.42 9.22
C PRO A 273 -0.21 8.69 9.20
N ASP A 274 0.39 9.78 9.65
CA ASP A 274 -0.13 11.13 9.63
C ASP A 274 0.77 12.01 8.76
N ARG A 275 0.18 12.99 8.04
CA ARG A 275 0.89 13.85 7.11
C ARG A 275 0.56 15.33 7.34
#